data_5d3d1ff55c9324c4c866a7e2029636c8
#
_entry.id   5d3d1ff55c9324c4c866a7e2029636c8
#
_cell.length_a   1.000
_cell.length_b   1.000
_cell.length_c   1.000
_cell.angle_alpha   90.00
_cell.angle_beta   90.00
_cell.angle_gamma   90.00
#
_symmetry.space_group_name_H-M   'P 1'
#
loop_
_entity.id
_entity.type
_entity.pdbx_description
1 polymer ?
#
loop_
_entity_poly.entity_id
_entity_poly.type
_entity_poly.pdbx_seq_one_letter_code
_entity_poly.pdbx_strand_id
1 'polypeptide(L)'
;MKDPPTQPLLTIGKLAQLTGASVRSIRHYDEHGLLVSVRADNGYRLFPDKAVTQVKQIQRMIATGFTLDDIRGFPDCMLLIEGARSCDQITDVQRERLEAIDRQIADLEKRRARLVKMLRDGTVPPLD
;
A
#
# COMPACT_ATOMS: atom_id res chain seq x y z
N MET A 1 -21.68 -28.73 -11.95
CA MET A 1 -22.18 -27.57 -11.24
C MET A 1 -21.24 -27.14 -10.14
N LYS A 2 -20.91 -25.90 -10.09
CA LYS A 2 -20.04 -25.42 -9.02
C LYS A 2 -20.81 -25.32 -7.73
N ASP A 3 -20.18 -25.80 -6.67
CA ASP A 3 -20.72 -25.60 -5.35
C ASP A 3 -20.66 -24.11 -4.99
N PRO A 4 -21.62 -23.62 -4.20
CA PRO A 4 -21.52 -22.27 -3.71
C PRO A 4 -20.24 -22.05 -2.91
N PRO A 5 -19.72 -20.83 -2.84
CA PRO A 5 -18.53 -20.60 -2.04
C PRO A 5 -18.79 -21.05 -0.61
N THR A 6 -17.86 -21.84 -0.06
CA THR A 6 -17.99 -22.38 1.29
C THR A 6 -17.77 -21.31 2.35
N GLN A 7 -17.13 -20.21 1.98
CA GLN A 7 -16.86 -19.12 2.90
C GLN A 7 -17.85 -17.98 2.68
N PRO A 8 -18.42 -17.42 3.76
CA PRO A 8 -19.33 -16.31 3.63
C PRO A 8 -18.57 -15.07 3.12
N LEU A 9 -19.26 -14.28 2.32
CA LEU A 9 -18.73 -13.00 1.87
C LEU A 9 -18.83 -11.99 3.02
N LEU A 10 -17.87 -11.09 3.08
CA LEU A 10 -17.79 -10.08 4.12
C LEU A 10 -18.36 -8.76 3.62
N THR A 11 -19.10 -8.07 4.49
CA THR A 11 -19.47 -6.69 4.23
C THR A 11 -18.24 -5.79 4.38
N ILE A 12 -18.30 -4.59 3.80
CA ILE A 12 -17.20 -3.64 3.93
C ILE A 12 -16.97 -3.24 5.40
N GLY A 13 -18.05 -3.13 6.18
CA GLY A 13 -17.93 -2.82 7.60
C GLY A 13 -17.24 -3.92 8.39
N LYS A 14 -17.56 -5.19 8.07
CA LYS A 14 -16.91 -6.33 8.72
C LYS A 14 -15.44 -6.41 8.33
N LEU A 15 -15.14 -6.19 7.05
CA LEU A 15 -13.77 -6.17 6.58
C LEU A 15 -12.96 -5.07 7.26
N ALA A 16 -13.54 -3.89 7.43
CA ALA A 16 -12.91 -2.80 8.16
C ALA A 16 -12.61 -3.20 9.61
N GLN A 17 -13.57 -3.84 10.25
CA GLN A 17 -13.42 -4.29 11.65
C GLN A 17 -12.28 -5.30 11.78
N LEU A 18 -12.20 -6.25 10.86
CA LEU A 18 -11.20 -7.32 10.91
C LEU A 18 -9.79 -6.85 10.60
N THR A 19 -9.65 -5.77 9.84
CA THR A 19 -8.34 -5.30 9.38
C THR A 19 -7.86 -4.04 10.07
N GLY A 20 -8.75 -3.34 10.75
CA GLY A 20 -8.42 -2.03 11.32
C GLY A 20 -8.41 -0.90 10.31
N ALA A 21 -8.65 -1.18 9.03
CA ALA A 21 -8.74 -0.15 8.01
C ALA A 21 -10.10 0.54 8.07
N SER A 22 -10.16 1.80 7.65
CA SER A 22 -11.43 2.51 7.55
C SER A 22 -12.22 2.01 6.34
N VAL A 23 -13.54 2.15 6.41
CA VAL A 23 -14.41 1.85 5.26
C VAL A 23 -13.98 2.67 4.03
N ARG A 24 -13.62 3.93 4.25
CA ARG A 24 -13.16 4.82 3.18
C ARG A 24 -11.90 4.27 2.51
N SER A 25 -10.94 3.81 3.29
CA SER A 25 -9.71 3.22 2.74
C SER A 25 -10.00 1.98 1.92
N ILE A 26 -10.87 1.11 2.42
CA ILE A 26 -11.22 -0.13 1.71
C ILE A 26 -11.92 0.18 0.39
N ARG A 27 -12.83 1.15 0.37
CA ARG A 27 -13.46 1.60 -0.88
C ARG A 27 -12.41 2.09 -1.86
N HIS A 28 -11.44 2.84 -1.37
CA HIS A 28 -10.36 3.37 -2.19
C HIS A 28 -9.53 2.25 -2.80
N TYR A 29 -9.20 1.24 -2.02
CA TYR A 29 -8.44 0.07 -2.52
C TYR A 29 -9.26 -0.68 -3.58
N ASP A 30 -10.55 -0.86 -3.35
CA ASP A 30 -11.42 -1.55 -4.31
C ASP A 30 -11.54 -0.75 -5.62
N GLU A 31 -11.70 0.57 -5.52
CA GLU A 31 -11.76 1.44 -6.70
C GLU A 31 -10.48 1.42 -7.51
N HIS A 32 -9.35 1.21 -6.86
CA HIS A 32 -8.05 1.09 -7.53
C HIS A 32 -7.78 -0.31 -8.08
N GLY A 33 -8.74 -1.21 -7.97
CA GLY A 33 -8.58 -2.56 -8.50
C GLY A 33 -7.70 -3.48 -7.68
N LEU A 34 -7.44 -3.13 -6.42
CA LEU A 34 -6.57 -3.92 -5.54
C LEU A 34 -7.32 -5.04 -4.81
N LEU A 35 -8.63 -4.97 -4.77
CA LEU A 35 -9.48 -5.96 -4.11
C LEU A 35 -10.49 -6.50 -5.11
N VAL A 36 -10.93 -7.73 -4.90
CA VAL A 36 -12.02 -8.31 -5.65
C VAL A 36 -13.28 -8.20 -4.81
N SER A 37 -14.33 -7.60 -5.35
CA SER A 37 -15.61 -7.49 -4.68
C SER A 37 -16.72 -7.94 -5.61
N VAL A 38 -17.85 -8.34 -5.05
CA VAL A 38 -19.07 -8.61 -5.79
C VAL A 38 -20.18 -7.73 -5.21
N ARG A 39 -21.11 -7.33 -6.06
CA ARG A 39 -22.27 -6.56 -5.63
C ARG A 39 -23.40 -7.49 -5.23
N ALA A 40 -23.94 -7.26 -4.04
CA ALA A 40 -25.16 -7.93 -3.61
C ALA A 40 -26.36 -7.34 -4.36
N ASP A 41 -27.51 -8.01 -4.28
CA ASP A 41 -28.74 -7.54 -4.94
C ASP A 41 -29.13 -6.14 -4.52
N ASN A 42 -28.82 -5.75 -3.28
CA ASN A 42 -29.10 -4.42 -2.75
C ASN A 42 -28.03 -3.38 -3.11
N GLY A 43 -27.04 -3.75 -3.94
CA GLY A 43 -25.99 -2.85 -4.38
C GLY A 43 -24.78 -2.73 -3.46
N TYR A 44 -24.82 -3.33 -2.29
CA TYR A 44 -23.68 -3.29 -1.38
C TYR A 44 -22.52 -4.16 -1.89
N ARG A 45 -21.30 -3.72 -1.60
CA ARG A 45 -20.10 -4.48 -1.93
C ARG A 45 -19.88 -5.59 -0.90
N LEU A 46 -19.57 -6.78 -1.41
CA LEU A 46 -19.21 -7.92 -0.58
C LEU A 46 -17.82 -8.40 -0.99
N PHE A 47 -17.05 -8.84 -0.03
CA PHE A 47 -15.66 -9.21 -0.23
C PHE A 47 -15.41 -10.65 0.17
N PRO A 48 -14.58 -11.40 -0.58
CA PRO A 48 -14.21 -12.74 -0.17
C PRO A 48 -13.30 -12.69 1.07
N ASP A 49 -13.20 -13.80 1.77
CA ASP A 49 -12.41 -13.91 2.98
C ASP A 49 -10.95 -13.50 2.77
N LYS A 50 -10.38 -13.82 1.60
CA LYS A 50 -8.99 -13.46 1.29
C LYS A 50 -8.74 -11.96 1.28
N ALA A 51 -9.80 -11.15 1.20
CA ALA A 51 -9.66 -9.70 1.23
C ALA A 51 -9.06 -9.21 2.55
N VAL A 52 -9.24 -9.96 3.64
CA VAL A 52 -8.61 -9.63 4.92
C VAL A 52 -7.09 -9.59 4.78
N THR A 53 -6.52 -10.64 4.22
CA THR A 53 -5.07 -10.71 3.98
C THR A 53 -4.61 -9.62 3.01
N GLN A 54 -5.37 -9.42 1.94
CA GLN A 54 -5.05 -8.40 0.94
C GLN A 54 -5.02 -6.99 1.54
N VAL A 55 -6.02 -6.63 2.32
CA VAL A 55 -6.07 -5.32 2.97
C VAL A 55 -4.89 -5.13 3.91
N LYS A 56 -4.59 -6.13 4.72
CA LYS A 56 -3.46 -6.06 5.65
C LYS A 56 -2.13 -5.89 4.91
N GLN A 57 -1.95 -6.59 3.78
CA GLN A 57 -0.74 -6.44 2.97
C GLN A 57 -0.65 -5.07 2.34
N ILE A 58 -1.76 -4.53 1.84
CA ILE A 58 -1.80 -3.18 1.29
C ILE A 58 -1.38 -2.17 2.37
N GLN A 59 -1.91 -2.32 3.58
CA GLN A 59 -1.53 -1.44 4.69
C GLN A 59 -0.03 -1.50 5.00
N ARG A 60 0.55 -2.71 4.99
CA ARG A 60 1.99 -2.88 5.22
C ARG A 60 2.82 -2.21 4.13
N MET A 61 2.39 -2.34 2.88
CA MET A 61 3.10 -1.74 1.75
C MET A 61 3.03 -0.22 1.80
N ILE A 62 1.86 0.32 2.14
CA ILE A 62 1.71 1.78 2.30
C ILE A 62 2.62 2.28 3.42
N ALA A 63 2.68 1.56 4.53
CA ALA A 63 3.55 1.92 5.64
C ALA A 63 5.04 1.90 5.23
N THR A 64 5.40 1.07 4.25
CA THR A 64 6.76 1.03 3.70
C THR A 64 7.03 2.17 2.72
N GLY A 65 5.97 2.87 2.29
CA GLY A 65 6.09 4.02 1.41
C GLY A 65 5.65 3.78 -0.03
N PHE A 66 5.02 2.64 -0.31
CA PHE A 66 4.45 2.41 -1.64
C PHE A 66 3.14 3.17 -1.80
N THR A 67 2.88 3.62 -3.01
CA THR A 67 1.58 4.21 -3.37
C THR A 67 0.64 3.11 -3.85
N LEU A 68 -0.65 3.43 -3.96
CA LEU A 68 -1.62 2.48 -4.50
C LEU A 68 -1.31 2.14 -5.97
N ASP A 69 -0.81 3.09 -6.73
CA ASP A 69 -0.41 2.83 -8.11
C ASP A 69 0.78 1.88 -8.18
N ASP A 70 1.74 2.02 -7.28
CA ASP A 70 2.85 1.07 -7.17
C ASP A 70 2.33 -0.34 -6.92
N ILE A 71 1.42 -0.47 -5.95
CA ILE A 71 0.87 -1.76 -5.53
C ILE A 71 0.08 -2.41 -6.66
N ARG A 72 -0.63 -1.61 -7.45
CA ARG A 72 -1.39 -2.13 -8.59
C ARG A 72 -0.49 -2.87 -9.58
N GLY A 73 0.74 -2.43 -9.74
CA GLY A 73 1.71 -3.07 -10.62
C GLY A 73 2.42 -4.28 -10.02
N PHE A 74 2.15 -4.61 -8.77
CA PHE A 74 2.82 -5.72 -8.11
C PHE A 74 2.20 -7.04 -8.49
N PRO A 75 2.98 -8.14 -8.45
CA PRO A 75 2.41 -9.46 -8.68
C PRO A 75 1.44 -9.85 -7.56
N ASP A 76 0.45 -10.67 -7.92
CA ASP A 76 -0.58 -11.11 -6.97
C ASP A 76 0.00 -11.77 -5.73
N CYS A 77 1.14 -12.44 -5.85
CA CYS A 77 1.76 -13.11 -4.71
C CYS A 77 2.09 -12.12 -3.57
N MET A 78 2.33 -10.86 -3.88
CA MET A 78 2.60 -9.86 -2.84
C MET A 78 1.38 -9.52 -2.02
N LEU A 79 0.19 -9.68 -2.58
CA LEU A 79 -1.05 -9.36 -1.87
C LEU A 79 -1.65 -10.56 -1.15
N LEU A 80 -1.29 -11.78 -1.57
CA LEU A 80 -1.90 -13.00 -1.03
C LEU A 80 -1.06 -13.69 0.03
N ILE A 81 0.22 -13.33 0.14
CA ILE A 81 1.12 -13.93 1.13
C ILE A 81 1.08 -13.10 2.40
N GLU A 82 0.73 -13.74 3.50
CA GLU A 82 0.73 -13.08 4.80
C GLU A 82 2.08 -13.30 5.48
N GLY A 83 2.60 -12.26 6.10
CA GLY A 83 3.80 -12.33 6.92
C GLY A 83 5.09 -12.21 6.14
N ALA A 84 6.09 -12.96 6.55
CA ALA A 84 7.47 -12.76 6.12
C ALA A 84 7.85 -13.48 4.82
N ARG A 85 6.96 -14.29 4.26
CA ARG A 85 7.29 -14.98 3.00
C ARG A 85 7.24 -14.01 1.85
N SER A 86 8.26 -14.04 1.02
CA SER A 86 8.29 -13.24 -0.19
C SER A 86 8.20 -14.12 -1.42
N CYS A 87 7.57 -13.63 -2.46
CA CYS A 87 7.71 -14.22 -3.77
C CYS A 87 8.97 -13.65 -4.43
N ASP A 88 9.49 -14.33 -5.45
CA ASP A 88 10.76 -13.96 -6.07
C ASP A 88 10.78 -12.51 -6.59
N GLN A 89 9.62 -12.01 -7.03
CA GLN A 89 9.53 -10.67 -7.60
C GLN A 89 9.52 -9.55 -6.56
N ILE A 90 9.24 -9.87 -5.30
CA ILE A 90 9.23 -8.88 -4.21
C ILE A 90 10.60 -8.27 -3.99
N THR A 91 11.68 -9.09 -4.11
CA THR A 91 13.03 -8.62 -3.82
C THR A 91 13.43 -7.45 -4.71
N ASP A 92 13.13 -7.54 -6.01
CA ASP A 92 13.47 -6.46 -6.95
C ASP A 92 12.66 -5.20 -6.66
N VAL A 93 11.36 -5.35 -6.36
CA VAL A 93 10.49 -4.23 -6.03
C VAL A 93 10.98 -3.54 -4.76
N GLN A 94 11.34 -4.32 -3.74
CA GLN A 94 11.86 -3.79 -2.49
C GLN A 94 13.18 -3.05 -2.69
N ARG A 95 14.06 -3.60 -3.52
CA ARG A 95 15.35 -2.97 -3.83
C ARG A 95 15.17 -1.63 -4.53
N GLU A 96 14.28 -1.57 -5.53
CA GLU A 96 13.99 -0.33 -6.22
C GLU A 96 13.43 0.72 -5.26
N ARG A 97 12.57 0.32 -4.35
CA ARG A 97 12.01 1.25 -3.37
C ARG A 97 13.06 1.76 -2.42
N LEU A 98 13.96 0.88 -1.97
CA LEU A 98 15.07 1.28 -1.11
C LEU A 98 15.97 2.31 -1.80
N GLU A 99 16.30 2.05 -3.07
CA GLU A 99 17.11 2.99 -3.85
C GLU A 99 16.45 4.36 -3.97
N ALA A 100 15.13 4.38 -4.17
CA ALA A 100 14.38 5.63 -4.25
C ALA A 100 14.43 6.38 -2.91
N ILE A 101 14.28 5.68 -1.80
CA ILE A 101 14.37 6.27 -0.46
C ILE A 101 15.77 6.81 -0.22
N ASP A 102 16.80 6.07 -0.61
CA ASP A 102 18.19 6.53 -0.44
C ASP A 102 18.43 7.83 -1.21
N ARG A 103 17.87 7.96 -2.40
CA ARG A 103 17.97 9.21 -3.16
C ARG A 103 17.26 10.36 -2.46
N GLN A 104 16.10 10.09 -1.86
CA GLN A 104 15.36 11.10 -1.08
C GLN A 104 16.15 11.54 0.14
N ILE A 105 16.79 10.60 0.84
CA ILE A 105 17.63 10.90 2.00
C ILE A 105 18.81 11.79 1.57
N ALA A 106 19.49 11.43 0.48
CA ALA A 106 20.61 12.21 -0.01
C ALA A 106 20.20 13.63 -0.38
N ASP A 107 19.03 13.79 -1.00
CA ASP A 107 18.51 15.11 -1.36
C ASP A 107 18.20 15.94 -0.12
N LEU A 108 17.56 15.32 0.88
CA LEU A 108 17.26 16.00 2.14
C LEU A 108 18.52 16.37 2.91
N GLU A 109 19.56 15.54 2.88
CA GLU A 109 20.83 15.86 3.50
C GLU A 109 21.47 17.09 2.87
N LYS A 110 21.40 17.23 1.55
CA LYS A 110 21.89 18.41 0.85
C LYS A 110 21.12 19.66 1.26
N ARG A 111 19.80 19.56 1.33
CA ARG A 111 18.95 20.68 1.75
C ARG A 111 19.26 21.07 3.19
N ARG A 112 19.46 20.09 4.05
CA ARG A 112 19.82 20.34 5.44
C ARG A 112 21.15 21.05 5.54
N ALA A 113 22.14 20.62 4.79
CA ALA A 113 23.46 21.26 4.79
C ALA A 113 23.38 22.72 4.36
N ARG A 114 22.58 23.02 3.32
CA ARG A 114 22.36 24.39 2.86
C ARG A 114 21.72 25.24 3.96
N LEU A 115 20.70 24.70 4.63
CA LEU A 115 20.00 25.43 5.68
C LEU A 115 20.92 25.69 6.88
N VAL A 116 21.72 24.70 7.27
CA VAL A 116 22.70 24.86 8.35
C VAL A 116 23.67 25.99 8.00
N LYS A 117 24.14 26.00 6.76
CA LYS A 117 25.05 27.06 6.31
C LYS A 117 24.38 28.43 6.34
N MET A 118 23.12 28.51 5.90
CA MET A 118 22.36 29.75 5.97
C MET A 118 22.24 30.28 7.40
N LEU A 119 21.96 29.39 8.34
CA LEU A 119 21.85 29.77 9.76
C LEU A 119 23.18 30.23 10.32
N ARG A 120 24.28 29.61 9.91
CA ARG A 120 25.60 29.94 10.37
C ARG A 120 26.07 31.31 9.80
N ASP A 121 25.88 31.47 8.51
CA ASP A 121 26.40 32.63 7.78
C ASP A 121 25.42 33.81 7.74
N GLY A 122 24.16 33.57 8.08
CA GLY A 122 23.12 34.59 7.96
C GLY A 122 22.82 34.97 6.52
N THR A 123 23.10 34.05 5.57
CA THR A 123 22.94 34.34 4.14
C THR A 123 22.02 33.34 3.49
N VAL A 124 21.44 33.71 2.35
CA VAL A 124 20.68 32.78 1.51
C VAL A 124 21.59 32.38 0.35
N PRO A 125 21.82 31.09 0.15
CA PRO A 125 22.65 30.63 -0.98
C PRO A 125 22.01 31.02 -2.31
N PRO A 126 22.82 31.28 -3.33
CA PRO A 126 22.28 31.59 -4.65
C PRO A 126 21.53 30.35 -5.19
N LEU A 127 20.51 30.62 -6.00
CA LEU A 127 19.81 29.55 -6.72
C LEU A 127 20.71 29.08 -7.86
N ASP A 128 20.88 27.77 -7.96
CA ASP A 128 21.63 27.16 -9.04
C ASP A 128 20.75 26.93 -10.26
#